data_c0d76caddd1881d3b82230366f5073e9
#
_entry.id   c0d76caddd1881d3b82230366f5073e9
#
_cell.length_a   1.000
_cell.length_b   1.000
_cell.length_c   1.000
_cell.angle_alpha   90.00
_cell.angle_beta   90.00
_cell.angle_gamma   90.00
#
_symmetry.space_group_name_H-M   'P 1'
#
loop_
_entity.id
_entity.type
_entity.pdbx_description
1 polymer ?
#
loop_
_entity_poly.entity_id
_entity_poly.type
_entity_poly.pdbx_seq_one_letter_code
_entity_poly.pdbx_strand_id
1 'polypeptide(L)'
;MPTSQSTSHGTPVTAPAPATTAAPGPVRDYRADLTLFMVIAFAVSWLCWGAAIALGGTETNEAANAPYLLGAFGPLVGALVLRIRRRRRGEPVPAHVVRFRPALLLKALLLLVLGSATVLAGALLASRAGGPELSLDVAKDAVKDVGGPAAFLVGMLVSGPLSEEPGWRGTAYPRLREKLGTLQVCLVLGVTWAVWHLPLFFIDGTVQHDLGLATPSGVLFVVSNIPMAMLVTAAYERAGVVASIAVHFAVNTTMILLAVEEPKVQAMILGIQSLTVTALLLTHRTGRRRP
;
A
#
# COMPACT_ATOMS: atom_id res chain seq x y z
N MET A 1 -69.74 10.06 -55.54
CA MET A 1 -69.16 10.04 -54.18
C MET A 1 -67.66 9.92 -54.32
N PRO A 2 -66.87 10.94 -54.02
CA PRO A 2 -65.38 10.81 -54.05
C PRO A 2 -64.83 10.42 -52.64
N THR A 3 -64.00 9.41 -52.66
CA THR A 3 -63.26 8.91 -51.50
C THR A 3 -62.09 9.82 -51.17
N SER A 4 -62.04 10.37 -49.94
CA SER A 4 -60.96 11.19 -49.46
C SER A 4 -59.79 10.29 -49.01
N GLN A 5 -58.62 10.46 -49.61
CA GLN A 5 -57.34 9.88 -49.09
C GLN A 5 -56.77 10.84 -48.07
N SER A 6 -56.60 10.31 -46.84
CA SER A 6 -55.87 10.97 -45.74
C SER A 6 -54.39 10.72 -45.91
N THR A 7 -53.59 11.75 -46.18
CA THR A 7 -52.15 11.74 -46.19
C THR A 7 -51.65 12.04 -44.76
N SER A 8 -51.10 11.02 -44.06
CA SER A 8 -50.42 11.20 -42.78
C SER A 8 -49.01 11.74 -43.04
N HIS A 9 -48.76 13.00 -42.66
CA HIS A 9 -47.42 13.56 -42.59
C HIS A 9 -46.66 12.97 -41.34
N GLY A 10 -45.73 12.02 -41.61
CA GLY A 10 -44.76 11.56 -40.59
C GLY A 10 -43.75 12.68 -40.29
N THR A 11 -43.72 13.13 -39.05
CA THR A 11 -42.66 14.02 -38.53
C THR A 11 -41.29 13.33 -38.61
N PRO A 12 -40.24 13.98 -39.13
CA PRO A 12 -38.92 13.40 -39.19
C PRO A 12 -38.36 13.26 -37.75
N VAL A 13 -38.03 12.03 -37.35
CA VAL A 13 -37.31 11.73 -36.11
C VAL A 13 -35.86 12.19 -36.32
N THR A 14 -35.49 13.32 -35.71
CA THR A 14 -34.12 13.79 -35.65
C THR A 14 -33.30 12.82 -34.79
N ALA A 15 -32.28 12.17 -35.37
CA ALA A 15 -31.32 11.35 -34.67
C ALA A 15 -30.61 12.18 -33.57
N PRO A 16 -30.41 11.64 -32.37
CA PRO A 16 -29.68 12.34 -31.31
C PRO A 16 -28.25 12.65 -31.79
N ALA A 17 -27.85 13.91 -31.61
CA ALA A 17 -26.50 14.36 -31.91
C ALA A 17 -25.44 13.49 -31.15
N PRO A 18 -24.31 13.15 -31.77
CA PRO A 18 -23.27 12.39 -31.13
C PRO A 18 -22.80 13.13 -29.87
N ALA A 19 -22.77 12.39 -28.74
CA ALA A 19 -22.29 12.92 -27.47
C ALA A 19 -20.87 13.44 -27.66
N THR A 20 -20.69 14.75 -27.56
CA THR A 20 -19.37 15.40 -27.55
C THR A 20 -18.59 14.85 -26.36
N THR A 21 -17.57 14.07 -26.63
CA THR A 21 -16.59 13.68 -25.60
C THR A 21 -15.93 14.96 -25.09
N ALA A 22 -16.27 15.37 -23.88
CA ALA A 22 -15.64 16.52 -23.24
C ALA A 22 -14.13 16.33 -23.26
N ALA A 23 -13.40 17.34 -23.74
CA ALA A 23 -11.93 17.35 -23.72
C ALA A 23 -11.43 17.06 -22.30
N PRO A 24 -10.35 16.28 -22.13
CA PRO A 24 -9.78 16.05 -20.82
C PRO A 24 -9.44 17.38 -20.17
N GLY A 25 -9.97 17.61 -18.97
CA GLY A 25 -9.70 18.83 -18.21
C GLY A 25 -8.20 19.00 -17.94
N PRO A 26 -7.73 20.22 -17.66
CA PRO A 26 -6.32 20.50 -17.46
C PRO A 26 -5.73 19.61 -16.34
N VAL A 27 -4.55 19.04 -16.59
CA VAL A 27 -3.79 18.25 -15.61
C VAL A 27 -3.49 19.11 -14.40
N ARG A 28 -4.00 18.74 -13.23
CA ARG A 28 -3.78 19.48 -11.99
C ARG A 28 -2.34 19.35 -11.51
N ASP A 29 -1.77 20.45 -11.03
CA ASP A 29 -0.48 20.40 -10.35
C ASP A 29 -0.67 20.13 -8.85
N TYR A 30 -0.23 18.94 -8.41
CA TYR A 30 -0.30 18.51 -7.02
C TYR A 30 1.02 18.67 -6.27
N ARG A 31 2.00 19.41 -6.80
CA ARG A 31 3.31 19.55 -6.14
C ARG A 31 3.19 20.06 -4.71
N ALA A 32 2.44 21.14 -4.48
CA ALA A 32 2.26 21.70 -3.14
C ALA A 32 1.56 20.73 -2.19
N ASP A 33 0.57 19.95 -2.68
CA ASP A 33 -0.10 18.92 -1.88
C ASP A 33 0.86 17.79 -1.54
N LEU A 34 1.65 17.31 -2.51
CA LEU A 34 2.63 16.25 -2.30
C LEU A 34 3.73 16.69 -1.34
N THR A 35 4.26 17.90 -1.49
CA THR A 35 5.25 18.46 -0.56
C THR A 35 4.68 18.53 0.86
N LEU A 36 3.47 19.08 1.03
CA LEU A 36 2.83 19.17 2.35
C LEU A 36 2.60 17.76 2.94
N PHE A 37 2.14 16.80 2.13
CA PHE A 37 1.96 15.41 2.57
C PHE A 37 3.27 14.80 3.04
N MET A 38 4.34 14.91 2.24
CA MET A 38 5.65 14.35 2.58
C MET A 38 6.23 14.99 3.84
N VAL A 39 6.16 16.34 3.94
CA VAL A 39 6.63 17.03 5.14
C VAL A 39 5.91 16.55 6.39
N ILE A 40 4.58 16.42 6.35
CA ILE A 40 3.81 15.95 7.51
C ILE A 40 4.15 14.48 7.82
N ALA A 41 4.13 13.61 6.81
CA ALA A 41 4.38 12.18 6.99
C ALA A 41 5.76 11.93 7.60
N PHE A 42 6.80 12.56 7.07
CA PHE A 42 8.16 12.41 7.60
C PHE A 42 8.35 13.11 8.95
N ALA A 43 7.87 14.36 9.10
CA ALA A 43 8.05 15.10 10.35
C ALA A 43 7.38 14.40 11.52
N VAL A 44 6.13 13.97 11.39
CA VAL A 44 5.42 13.25 12.46
C VAL A 44 6.15 11.95 12.79
N SER A 45 6.46 11.13 11.78
CA SER A 45 7.11 9.84 12.02
C SER A 45 8.52 9.99 12.59
N TRP A 46 9.35 10.80 11.98
CA TRP A 46 10.76 10.92 12.38
C TRP A 46 10.95 11.66 13.70
N LEU A 47 10.09 12.63 14.04
CA LEU A 47 10.12 13.25 15.38
C LEU A 47 9.69 12.26 16.46
N CYS A 48 8.63 11.48 16.22
CA CYS A 48 8.18 10.46 17.16
C CYS A 48 9.24 9.35 17.31
N TRP A 49 9.78 8.82 16.22
CA TRP A 49 10.82 7.78 16.26
C TRP A 49 12.15 8.30 16.83
N GLY A 50 12.50 9.57 16.55
CA GLY A 50 13.63 10.24 17.19
C GLY A 50 13.47 10.34 18.71
N ALA A 51 12.24 10.59 19.20
CA ALA A 51 11.95 10.55 20.61
C ALA A 51 12.08 9.11 21.19
N ALA A 52 11.62 8.09 20.49
CA ALA A 52 11.78 6.70 20.89
C ALA A 52 13.28 6.29 20.98
N ILE A 53 14.09 6.72 20.00
CA ILE A 53 15.55 6.52 20.03
C ILE A 53 16.17 7.23 21.24
N ALA A 54 15.81 8.49 21.49
CA ALA A 54 16.35 9.27 22.60
C ALA A 54 15.97 8.71 23.99
N LEU A 55 14.85 7.97 24.06
CA LEU A 55 14.41 7.25 25.26
C LEU A 55 15.12 5.88 25.45
N GLY A 56 15.92 5.43 24.49
CA GLY A 56 16.69 4.18 24.56
C GLY A 56 16.04 2.98 23.91
N GLY A 57 14.89 3.17 23.18
CA GLY A 57 14.19 2.08 22.49
C GLY A 57 13.10 1.40 23.31
N THR A 58 12.32 0.54 22.66
CA THR A 58 11.09 -0.07 23.23
C THR A 58 11.38 -1.26 24.14
N GLU A 59 12.53 -1.90 24.00
CA GLU A 59 12.93 -3.04 24.85
C GLU A 59 13.42 -2.58 26.21
N THR A 60 14.17 -1.47 26.24
CA THR A 60 14.81 -0.98 27.46
C THR A 60 13.96 0.03 28.23
N ASN A 61 12.99 0.69 27.58
CA ASN A 61 12.18 1.74 28.19
C ASN A 61 10.74 1.73 27.65
N GLU A 62 9.79 1.33 28.50
CA GLU A 62 8.36 1.32 28.15
C GLU A 62 7.81 2.68 27.68
N ALA A 63 8.41 3.80 28.14
CA ALA A 63 8.00 5.12 27.68
C ALA A 63 8.30 5.36 26.18
N ALA A 64 9.20 4.59 25.57
CA ALA A 64 9.49 4.66 24.15
C ALA A 64 8.38 4.03 23.26
N ASN A 65 7.52 3.16 23.83
CA ASN A 65 6.45 2.51 23.08
C ASN A 65 5.44 3.50 22.49
N ALA A 66 5.06 4.52 23.25
CA ALA A 66 4.09 5.50 22.78
C ALA A 66 4.59 6.29 21.56
N PRO A 67 5.77 6.95 21.58
CA PRO A 67 6.28 7.63 20.40
C PRO A 67 6.63 6.65 19.26
N TYR A 68 7.09 5.44 19.52
CA TYR A 68 7.31 4.42 18.50
C TYR A 68 6.00 4.13 17.73
N LEU A 69 4.90 3.81 18.43
CA LEU A 69 3.61 3.53 17.82
C LEU A 69 3.04 4.75 17.10
N LEU A 70 3.11 5.95 17.71
CA LEU A 70 2.62 7.18 17.10
C LEU A 70 3.35 7.53 15.80
N GLY A 71 4.64 7.22 15.71
CA GLY A 71 5.44 7.45 14.52
C GLY A 71 4.88 6.75 13.26
N ALA A 72 4.25 5.59 13.39
CA ALA A 72 3.64 4.89 12.27
C ALA A 72 2.48 5.67 11.62
N PHE A 73 1.87 6.63 12.33
CA PHE A 73 0.69 7.36 11.85
C PHE A 73 0.99 8.60 11.00
N GLY A 74 2.26 8.96 10.78
CA GLY A 74 2.63 10.12 9.97
C GLY A 74 1.93 10.18 8.61
N PRO A 75 1.91 9.10 7.80
CA PRO A 75 1.20 9.07 6.52
C PRO A 75 -0.32 9.26 6.65
N LEU A 76 -0.96 8.68 7.67
CA LEU A 76 -2.38 8.87 7.92
C LEU A 76 -2.69 10.32 8.30
N VAL A 77 -1.88 10.95 9.17
CA VAL A 77 -2.03 12.36 9.54
C VAL A 77 -1.91 13.25 8.30
N GLY A 78 -0.91 13.03 7.46
CA GLY A 78 -0.77 13.72 6.18
C GLY A 78 -2.00 13.57 5.27
N ALA A 79 -2.54 12.37 5.19
CA ALA A 79 -3.76 12.09 4.42
C ALA A 79 -4.98 12.85 4.96
N LEU A 80 -5.17 12.86 6.28
CA LEU A 80 -6.27 13.58 6.93
C LEU A 80 -6.17 15.08 6.70
N VAL A 81 -4.99 15.67 6.88
CA VAL A 81 -4.75 17.10 6.63
C VAL A 81 -5.09 17.47 5.18
N LEU A 82 -4.61 16.71 4.20
CA LEU A 82 -4.92 16.98 2.79
C LEU A 82 -6.41 16.76 2.47
N ARG A 83 -7.05 15.79 3.10
CA ARG A 83 -8.50 15.56 2.93
C ARG A 83 -9.31 16.73 3.47
N ILE A 84 -8.97 17.26 4.66
CA ILE A 84 -9.62 18.43 5.27
C ILE A 84 -9.40 19.66 4.41
N ARG A 85 -8.13 19.93 4.02
CA ARG A 85 -7.76 21.07 3.15
C ARG A 85 -8.55 21.05 1.84
N ARG A 86 -8.59 19.90 1.14
CA ARG A 86 -9.35 19.72 -0.09
C ARG A 86 -10.84 20.02 0.10
N ARG A 87 -11.45 19.49 1.19
CA ARG A 87 -12.88 19.74 1.48
C ARG A 87 -13.18 21.21 1.74
N ARG A 88 -12.33 21.88 2.55
CA ARG A 88 -12.47 23.32 2.84
C ARG A 88 -12.34 24.20 1.61
N ARG A 89 -11.58 23.78 0.62
CA ARG A 89 -11.37 24.50 -0.66
C ARG A 89 -12.36 24.12 -1.76
N GLY A 90 -13.29 23.20 -1.51
CA GLY A 90 -14.22 22.71 -2.53
C GLY A 90 -13.52 21.99 -3.69
N GLU A 91 -12.29 21.51 -3.52
CA GLU A 91 -11.51 20.90 -4.59
C GLU A 91 -12.02 19.49 -4.91
N PRO A 92 -12.07 19.08 -6.20
CA PRO A 92 -12.50 17.73 -6.58
C PRO A 92 -11.53 16.66 -6.08
N VAL A 93 -12.04 15.43 -6.03
CA VAL A 93 -11.23 14.24 -5.74
C VAL A 93 -10.25 14.01 -6.90
N PRO A 94 -8.97 13.70 -6.65
CA PRO A 94 -8.01 13.35 -7.69
C PRO A 94 -8.52 12.23 -8.61
N ALA A 95 -8.21 12.30 -9.92
CA ALA A 95 -8.78 11.40 -10.93
C ALA A 95 -8.45 9.93 -10.70
N HIS A 96 -7.27 9.64 -10.15
CA HIS A 96 -6.80 8.26 -9.91
C HIS A 96 -7.18 7.67 -8.54
N VAL A 97 -8.12 8.30 -7.82
CA VAL A 97 -8.65 7.72 -6.57
C VAL A 97 -9.60 6.57 -6.87
N VAL A 98 -9.25 5.37 -6.42
CA VAL A 98 -10.14 4.21 -6.46
C VAL A 98 -11.12 4.27 -5.30
N ARG A 99 -12.41 4.47 -5.63
CA ARG A 99 -13.48 4.56 -4.62
C ARG A 99 -13.83 3.16 -4.10
N PHE A 100 -14.06 3.07 -2.81
CA PHE A 100 -14.56 1.84 -2.20
C PHE A 100 -15.93 1.46 -2.80
N ARG A 101 -16.06 0.17 -3.11
CA ARG A 101 -17.33 -0.47 -3.51
C ARG A 101 -17.39 -1.84 -2.83
N PRO A 102 -18.49 -2.21 -2.17
CA PRO A 102 -18.63 -3.52 -1.50
C PRO A 102 -18.31 -4.71 -2.41
N ALA A 103 -18.68 -4.64 -3.68
CA ALA A 103 -18.36 -5.67 -4.69
C ALA A 103 -16.84 -5.93 -4.87
N LEU A 104 -15.97 -5.03 -4.38
CA LEU A 104 -14.51 -5.20 -4.43
C LEU A 104 -13.94 -5.97 -3.23
N LEU A 105 -14.76 -6.27 -2.21
CA LEU A 105 -14.31 -7.00 -1.01
C LEU A 105 -13.75 -8.39 -1.34
N LEU A 106 -14.42 -9.13 -2.23
CA LEU A 106 -13.93 -10.44 -2.68
C LEU A 106 -12.55 -10.32 -3.35
N LYS A 107 -12.34 -9.28 -4.17
CA LYS A 107 -11.03 -9.01 -4.78
C LYS A 107 -9.98 -8.67 -3.73
N ALA A 108 -10.34 -7.87 -2.72
CA ALA A 108 -9.44 -7.54 -1.61
C ALA A 108 -9.03 -8.81 -0.84
N LEU A 109 -9.98 -9.73 -0.59
CA LEU A 109 -9.71 -11.01 0.06
C LEU A 109 -8.79 -11.91 -0.79
N LEU A 110 -9.05 -12.03 -2.09
CA LEU A 110 -8.17 -12.79 -2.99
C LEU A 110 -6.75 -12.20 -3.05
N LEU A 111 -6.63 -10.88 -3.03
CA LEU A 111 -5.34 -10.20 -3.01
C LEU A 111 -4.63 -10.35 -1.66
N LEU A 112 -5.37 -10.38 -0.54
CA LEU A 112 -4.84 -10.73 0.78
C LEU A 112 -4.21 -12.14 0.74
N VAL A 113 -4.95 -13.12 0.23
CA VAL A 113 -4.44 -14.51 0.07
C VAL A 113 -3.20 -14.53 -0.82
N LEU A 114 -3.19 -13.78 -1.92
CA LEU A 114 -2.02 -13.65 -2.77
C LEU A 114 -0.82 -13.05 -2.01
N GLY A 115 -1.03 -12.01 -1.20
CA GLY A 115 0.00 -11.40 -0.36
C GLY A 115 0.67 -12.43 0.55
N SER A 116 -0.12 -13.16 1.36
CA SER A 116 0.39 -14.24 2.21
C SER A 116 1.08 -15.35 1.40
N ALA A 117 0.50 -15.73 0.26
CA ALA A 117 1.05 -16.78 -0.60
C ALA A 117 2.44 -16.42 -1.15
N THR A 118 2.73 -15.14 -1.43
CA THR A 118 4.07 -14.73 -1.88
C THR A 118 5.14 -14.94 -0.82
N VAL A 119 4.81 -14.64 0.45
CA VAL A 119 5.72 -14.85 1.59
C VAL A 119 5.90 -16.33 1.86
N LEU A 120 4.80 -17.08 1.96
CA LEU A 120 4.83 -18.52 2.22
C LEU A 120 5.60 -19.29 1.14
N ALA A 121 5.39 -18.95 -0.14
CA ALA A 121 6.12 -19.57 -1.25
C ALA A 121 7.64 -19.29 -1.17
N GLY A 122 8.04 -18.06 -0.84
CA GLY A 122 9.45 -17.71 -0.65
C GLY A 122 10.08 -18.45 0.53
N ALA A 123 9.38 -18.53 1.66
CA ALA A 123 9.84 -19.23 2.86
C ALA A 123 9.95 -20.76 2.63
N LEU A 124 8.97 -21.38 1.97
CA LEU A 124 9.01 -22.79 1.59
C LEU A 124 10.16 -23.09 0.61
N LEU A 125 10.39 -22.20 -0.34
CA LEU A 125 11.50 -22.36 -1.29
C LEU A 125 12.85 -22.25 -0.57
N ALA A 126 12.99 -21.30 0.36
CA ALA A 126 14.19 -21.15 1.18
C ALA A 126 14.46 -22.37 2.05
N SER A 127 13.44 -22.91 2.73
CA SER A 127 13.54 -24.11 3.56
C SER A 127 14.01 -25.31 2.73
N ARG A 128 13.41 -25.54 1.55
CA ARG A 128 13.83 -26.63 0.64
C ARG A 128 15.24 -26.45 0.07
N ALA A 129 15.74 -25.22 0.03
CA ALA A 129 17.10 -24.92 -0.37
C ALA A 129 18.10 -24.95 0.81
N GLY A 130 17.75 -25.58 1.94
CA GLY A 130 18.59 -25.70 3.13
C GLY A 130 18.59 -24.45 4.03
N GLY A 131 17.54 -23.62 3.94
CA GLY A 131 17.24 -22.57 4.92
C GLY A 131 16.49 -23.12 6.15
N PRO A 132 16.03 -22.25 7.05
CA PRO A 132 15.33 -22.66 8.26
C PRO A 132 14.05 -23.44 7.97
N GLU A 133 13.74 -24.38 8.83
CA GLU A 133 12.46 -25.10 8.78
C GLU A 133 11.32 -24.19 9.26
N LEU A 134 10.15 -24.36 8.64
CA LEU A 134 8.96 -23.64 9.06
C LEU A 134 8.39 -24.28 10.32
N SER A 135 8.23 -23.50 11.39
CA SER A 135 7.70 -23.96 12.67
C SER A 135 6.42 -23.23 13.05
N LEU A 136 5.41 -24.01 13.47
CA LEU A 136 4.19 -23.46 14.06
C LEU A 136 4.41 -22.93 15.48
N ASP A 137 5.45 -23.38 16.16
CA ASP A 137 5.73 -22.93 17.52
C ASP A 137 6.23 -21.49 17.54
N VAL A 138 7.07 -21.09 16.59
CA VAL A 138 7.44 -19.68 16.37
C VAL A 138 6.21 -18.80 16.19
N ALA A 139 5.24 -19.24 15.36
CA ALA A 139 4.00 -18.50 15.15
C ALA A 139 3.16 -18.40 16.43
N LYS A 140 3.09 -19.47 17.23
CA LYS A 140 2.35 -19.48 18.51
C LYS A 140 3.00 -18.53 19.53
N ASP A 141 4.34 -18.55 19.64
CA ASP A 141 5.07 -17.69 20.55
C ASP A 141 4.88 -16.20 20.16
N ALA A 142 5.06 -15.84 18.90
CA ALA A 142 4.83 -14.47 18.42
C ALA A 142 3.42 -13.95 18.73
N VAL A 143 2.40 -14.81 18.62
CA VAL A 143 1.01 -14.45 18.95
C VAL A 143 0.82 -14.32 20.47
N LYS A 144 1.43 -15.21 21.25
CA LYS A 144 1.32 -15.24 22.73
C LYS A 144 1.98 -14.01 23.36
N ASP A 145 3.17 -13.64 22.89
CA ASP A 145 3.99 -12.56 23.47
C ASP A 145 3.32 -11.18 23.38
N VAL A 146 2.47 -10.98 22.37
CA VAL A 146 1.69 -9.74 22.22
C VAL A 146 0.28 -9.79 22.84
N GLY A 147 -0.03 -10.82 23.65
CA GLY A 147 -1.31 -10.93 24.37
C GLY A 147 -2.40 -11.73 23.65
N GLY A 148 -2.02 -12.57 22.69
CA GLY A 148 -2.91 -13.51 22.02
C GLY A 148 -3.42 -13.06 20.65
N PRO A 149 -4.25 -13.90 19.98
CA PRO A 149 -4.60 -13.71 18.56
C PRO A 149 -5.28 -12.37 18.25
N ALA A 150 -6.17 -11.90 19.13
CA ALA A 150 -6.89 -10.65 18.89
C ALA A 150 -5.94 -9.44 18.96
N ALA A 151 -5.08 -9.38 19.99
CA ALA A 151 -4.10 -8.32 20.15
C ALA A 151 -3.08 -8.33 19.01
N PHE A 152 -2.61 -9.51 18.60
CA PHE A 152 -1.71 -9.69 17.48
C PHE A 152 -2.32 -9.15 16.17
N LEU A 153 -3.53 -9.57 15.81
CA LEU A 153 -4.18 -9.14 14.55
C LEU A 153 -4.49 -7.64 14.55
N VAL A 154 -4.95 -7.09 15.68
CA VAL A 154 -5.18 -5.63 15.79
C VAL A 154 -3.86 -4.87 15.71
N GLY A 155 -2.83 -5.31 16.40
CA GLY A 155 -1.48 -4.73 16.33
C GLY A 155 -0.96 -4.71 14.89
N MET A 156 -0.96 -5.85 14.22
CA MET A 156 -0.51 -5.99 12.82
C MET A 156 -1.33 -5.14 11.85
N LEU A 157 -2.61 -4.93 12.11
CA LEU A 157 -3.45 -4.08 11.25
C LEU A 157 -3.15 -2.59 11.46
N VAL A 158 -2.98 -2.16 12.72
CA VAL A 158 -2.92 -0.74 13.10
C VAL A 158 -1.52 -0.17 12.94
N SER A 159 -0.47 -0.94 13.28
CA SER A 159 0.92 -0.44 13.34
C SER A 159 1.61 -0.29 11.96
N GLY A 160 0.94 -0.58 10.87
CA GLY A 160 1.47 -0.44 9.51
C GLY A 160 0.34 -0.24 8.49
N PRO A 161 -0.41 -1.28 8.10
CA PRO A 161 -1.35 -1.22 6.99
C PRO A 161 -2.38 -0.08 7.10
N LEU A 162 -3.02 0.05 8.25
CA LEU A 162 -4.08 1.05 8.45
C LEU A 162 -3.51 2.47 8.65
N SER A 163 -2.36 2.61 9.30
CA SER A 163 -1.69 3.89 9.52
C SER A 163 -0.98 4.42 8.27
N GLU A 164 -0.64 3.57 7.32
CA GLU A 164 0.20 3.90 6.18
C GLU A 164 -0.56 3.99 4.86
N GLU A 165 -1.38 2.98 4.50
CA GLU A 165 -1.97 2.86 3.18
C GLU A 165 -2.93 4.02 2.80
N PRO A 166 -3.72 4.60 3.71
CA PRO A 166 -4.49 5.81 3.39
C PRO A 166 -3.60 6.99 2.97
N GLY A 167 -2.38 7.05 3.49
CA GLY A 167 -1.37 8.05 3.12
C GLY A 167 -0.73 7.73 1.78
N TRP A 168 -0.01 6.63 1.70
CA TRP A 168 0.78 6.29 0.52
C TRP A 168 -0.08 6.01 -0.70
N ARG A 169 -1.08 5.12 -0.60
CA ARG A 169 -1.93 4.70 -1.74
C ARG A 169 -3.19 5.53 -1.86
N GLY A 170 -3.81 5.91 -0.76
CA GLY A 170 -5.03 6.72 -0.79
C GLY A 170 -4.78 8.20 -1.11
N THR A 171 -3.59 8.74 -0.87
CA THR A 171 -3.30 10.17 -0.97
C THR A 171 -2.16 10.51 -1.93
N ALA A 172 -0.96 9.97 -1.72
CA ALA A 172 0.20 10.30 -2.55
C ALA A 172 0.09 9.67 -3.95
N TYR A 173 -0.23 8.38 -4.03
CA TYR A 173 -0.34 7.66 -5.30
C TYR A 173 -1.25 8.36 -6.33
N PRO A 174 -2.52 8.72 -6.05
CA PRO A 174 -3.38 9.34 -7.04
C PRO A 174 -2.84 10.67 -7.57
N ARG A 175 -2.15 11.43 -6.74
CA ARG A 175 -1.56 12.72 -7.11
C ARG A 175 -0.32 12.57 -7.99
N LEU A 176 0.53 11.60 -7.67
CA LEU A 176 1.69 11.27 -8.51
C LEU A 176 1.26 10.74 -9.88
N ARG A 177 0.17 9.97 -9.94
CA ARG A 177 -0.39 9.40 -11.18
C ARG A 177 -0.88 10.43 -12.19
N GLU A 178 -1.11 11.66 -11.78
CA GLU A 178 -1.46 12.74 -12.72
C GLU A 178 -0.32 13.06 -13.72
N LYS A 179 0.93 12.84 -13.31
CA LYS A 179 2.11 13.19 -14.14
C LYS A 179 3.00 11.99 -14.46
N LEU A 180 2.92 10.92 -13.69
CA LEU A 180 3.81 9.75 -13.79
C LEU A 180 3.05 8.49 -14.19
N GLY A 181 3.72 7.60 -14.90
CA GLY A 181 3.23 6.24 -15.15
C GLY A 181 3.20 5.39 -13.88
N THR A 182 2.36 4.32 -13.86
CA THR A 182 2.23 3.43 -12.69
C THR A 182 3.58 2.93 -12.17
N LEU A 183 4.47 2.44 -13.05
CA LEU A 183 5.78 1.95 -12.65
C LEU A 183 6.65 3.04 -12.00
N GLN A 184 6.67 4.24 -12.58
CA GLN A 184 7.42 5.37 -12.01
C GLN A 184 6.91 5.74 -10.62
N VAL A 185 5.58 5.76 -10.43
CA VAL A 185 4.99 6.03 -9.10
C VAL A 185 5.35 4.93 -8.10
N CYS A 186 5.32 3.66 -8.52
CA CYS A 186 5.72 2.55 -7.67
C CYS A 186 7.18 2.68 -7.21
N LEU A 187 8.10 3.03 -8.12
CA LEU A 187 9.51 3.22 -7.80
C LEU A 187 9.69 4.42 -6.85
N VAL A 188 9.06 5.55 -7.15
CA VAL A 188 9.12 6.74 -6.27
C VAL A 188 8.61 6.42 -4.88
N LEU A 189 7.43 5.80 -4.77
CA LEU A 189 6.85 5.45 -3.48
C LEU A 189 7.65 4.36 -2.76
N GLY A 190 8.19 3.36 -3.48
CA GLY A 190 9.01 2.31 -2.89
C GLY A 190 10.30 2.87 -2.26
N VAL A 191 11.01 3.73 -2.98
CA VAL A 191 12.20 4.41 -2.46
C VAL A 191 11.85 5.35 -1.30
N THR A 192 10.79 6.16 -1.45
CA THR A 192 10.33 7.06 -0.38
C THR A 192 9.98 6.28 0.88
N TRP A 193 9.32 5.14 0.73
CA TRP A 193 8.89 4.28 1.83
C TRP A 193 10.09 3.61 2.52
N ALA A 194 11.08 3.15 1.75
CA ALA A 194 12.33 2.64 2.28
C ALA A 194 13.07 3.69 3.13
N VAL A 195 13.20 4.93 2.61
CA VAL A 195 13.81 6.06 3.34
C VAL A 195 13.01 6.40 4.60
N TRP A 196 11.67 6.36 4.53
CA TRP A 196 10.81 6.66 5.67
C TRP A 196 11.02 5.68 6.84
N HIS A 197 11.35 4.41 6.58
CA HIS A 197 11.61 3.40 7.60
C HIS A 197 13.00 3.51 8.26
N LEU A 198 13.95 4.29 7.72
CA LEU A 198 15.33 4.30 8.22
C LEU A 198 15.48 4.53 9.72
N PRO A 199 14.73 5.43 10.40
CA PRO A 199 14.87 5.61 11.84
C PRO A 199 14.58 4.34 12.67
N LEU A 200 13.75 3.41 12.16
CA LEU A 200 13.41 2.18 12.87
C LEU A 200 14.61 1.29 13.12
N PHE A 201 15.64 1.36 12.28
CA PHE A 201 16.91 0.62 12.49
C PHE A 201 17.71 1.09 13.71
N PHE A 202 17.31 2.20 14.31
CA PHE A 202 17.99 2.80 15.47
C PHE A 202 17.14 2.77 16.73
N ILE A 203 15.97 2.11 16.71
CA ILE A 203 15.08 1.94 17.85
C ILE A 203 15.26 0.52 18.36
N ASP A 204 15.94 0.36 19.50
CA ASP A 204 16.09 -0.92 20.17
C ASP A 204 14.72 -1.59 20.46
N GLY A 205 14.61 -2.90 20.23
CA GLY A 205 13.37 -3.66 20.34
C GLY A 205 12.46 -3.61 19.10
N THR A 206 12.97 -3.14 17.94
CA THR A 206 12.27 -3.26 16.67
C THR A 206 12.90 -4.32 15.77
N VAL A 207 12.09 -4.96 14.94
CA VAL A 207 12.57 -5.92 13.92
C VAL A 207 13.67 -5.31 13.05
N GLN A 208 13.55 -4.04 12.66
CA GLN A 208 14.55 -3.36 11.84
C GLN A 208 15.89 -3.18 12.58
N HIS A 209 15.84 -2.88 13.87
CA HIS A 209 17.04 -2.81 14.71
C HIS A 209 17.76 -4.15 14.72
N ASP A 210 17.04 -5.25 14.95
CA ASP A 210 17.59 -6.61 15.00
C ASP A 210 18.15 -7.05 13.65
N LEU A 211 17.50 -6.68 12.56
CA LEU A 211 18.03 -6.90 11.20
C LEU A 211 19.34 -6.16 10.95
N GLY A 212 19.52 -4.97 11.53
CA GLY A 212 20.72 -4.13 11.38
C GLY A 212 20.88 -3.52 9.98
N LEU A 213 20.92 -2.20 9.87
CA LEU A 213 20.88 -1.49 8.57
C LEU A 213 22.00 -1.92 7.60
N ALA A 214 23.21 -2.19 8.09
CA ALA A 214 24.38 -2.53 7.28
C ALA A 214 24.56 -4.04 7.05
N THR A 215 23.68 -4.88 7.56
CA THR A 215 23.72 -6.33 7.35
C THR A 215 23.05 -6.73 6.04
N PRO A 216 23.25 -7.93 5.51
CA PRO A 216 22.51 -8.44 4.37
C PRO A 216 20.99 -8.40 4.57
N SER A 217 20.50 -8.75 5.78
CA SER A 217 19.07 -8.72 6.11
C SER A 217 18.50 -7.31 6.10
N GLY A 218 19.21 -6.34 6.68
CA GLY A 218 18.79 -4.94 6.66
C GLY A 218 18.76 -4.35 5.25
N VAL A 219 19.76 -4.67 4.42
CA VAL A 219 19.77 -4.24 3.01
C VAL A 219 18.60 -4.87 2.24
N LEU A 220 18.32 -6.15 2.44
CA LEU A 220 17.18 -6.84 1.82
C LEU A 220 15.85 -6.24 2.27
N PHE A 221 15.70 -5.88 3.55
CA PHE A 221 14.53 -5.16 4.05
C PHE A 221 14.33 -3.84 3.29
N VAL A 222 15.38 -3.00 3.17
CA VAL A 222 15.31 -1.72 2.45
C VAL A 222 14.92 -1.92 0.99
N VAL A 223 15.54 -2.87 0.29
CA VAL A 223 15.27 -3.17 -1.12
C VAL A 223 13.86 -3.74 -1.33
N SER A 224 13.37 -4.57 -0.41
CA SER A 224 12.05 -5.21 -0.49
C SER A 224 10.88 -4.22 -0.45
N ASN A 225 11.10 -3.01 0.06
CA ASN A 225 10.08 -1.94 0.00
C ASN A 225 9.66 -1.61 -1.44
N ILE A 226 10.52 -1.83 -2.44
CA ILE A 226 10.17 -1.55 -3.85
C ILE A 226 9.14 -2.55 -4.39
N PRO A 227 9.38 -3.88 -4.43
CA PRO A 227 8.36 -4.83 -4.87
C PRO A 227 7.14 -4.87 -3.95
N MET A 228 7.31 -4.61 -2.65
CA MET A 228 6.18 -4.46 -1.75
C MET A 228 5.31 -3.25 -2.12
N ALA A 229 5.91 -2.08 -2.40
CA ALA A 229 5.19 -0.91 -2.88
C ALA A 229 4.45 -1.19 -4.20
N MET A 230 5.03 -1.97 -5.10
CA MET A 230 4.38 -2.39 -6.35
C MET A 230 3.20 -3.32 -6.08
N LEU A 231 3.35 -4.29 -5.19
CA LEU A 231 2.31 -5.27 -4.86
C LEU A 231 1.08 -4.60 -4.24
N VAL A 232 1.27 -3.74 -3.23
CA VAL A 232 0.16 -3.02 -2.60
C VAL A 232 -0.45 -1.96 -3.54
N THR A 233 0.34 -1.36 -4.44
CA THR A 233 -0.17 -0.47 -5.49
C THR A 233 -1.02 -1.24 -6.51
N ALA A 234 -0.59 -2.42 -6.92
CA ALA A 234 -1.38 -3.29 -7.79
C ALA A 234 -2.72 -3.70 -7.15
N ALA A 235 -2.74 -3.90 -5.84
CA ALA A 235 -3.97 -4.13 -5.07
C ALA A 235 -4.85 -2.88 -5.03
N TYR A 236 -4.26 -1.71 -4.78
CA TYR A 236 -4.96 -0.43 -4.79
C TYR A 236 -5.67 -0.16 -6.13
N GLU A 237 -4.95 -0.32 -7.24
CA GLU A 237 -5.53 -0.09 -8.58
C GLU A 237 -6.70 -1.04 -8.90
N ARG A 238 -6.72 -2.23 -8.31
CA ARG A 238 -7.75 -3.25 -8.55
C ARG A 238 -8.96 -3.14 -7.64
N ALA A 239 -8.77 -2.74 -6.38
CA ALA A 239 -9.84 -2.76 -5.38
C ALA A 239 -9.76 -1.65 -4.32
N GLY A 240 -8.91 -0.62 -4.53
CA GLY A 240 -8.83 0.55 -3.66
C GLY A 240 -8.01 0.33 -2.38
N VAL A 241 -8.08 1.32 -1.49
CA VAL A 241 -7.25 1.36 -0.28
C VAL A 241 -7.49 0.16 0.66
N VAL A 242 -8.69 -0.40 0.69
CA VAL A 242 -8.99 -1.60 1.50
C VAL A 242 -8.17 -2.79 1.03
N ALA A 243 -7.98 -2.95 -0.29
CA ALA A 243 -7.16 -4.03 -0.83
C ALA A 243 -5.67 -3.81 -0.59
N SER A 244 -5.17 -2.56 -0.63
CA SER A 244 -3.79 -2.29 -0.26
C SER A 244 -3.53 -2.56 1.22
N ILE A 245 -4.44 -2.16 2.11
CA ILE A 245 -4.40 -2.51 3.54
C ILE A 245 -4.39 -4.04 3.72
N ALA A 246 -5.26 -4.76 3.01
CA ALA A 246 -5.35 -6.21 3.13
C ALA A 246 -4.07 -6.94 2.69
N VAL A 247 -3.46 -6.52 1.57
CA VAL A 247 -2.19 -7.10 1.08
C VAL A 247 -1.04 -6.76 2.01
N HIS A 248 -0.93 -5.51 2.45
CA HIS A 248 0.10 -5.07 3.39
C HIS A 248 0.01 -5.86 4.70
N PHE A 249 -1.19 -5.94 5.28
CA PHE A 249 -1.46 -6.75 6.46
C PHE A 249 -1.07 -8.23 6.26
N ALA A 250 -1.44 -8.82 5.13
CA ALA A 250 -1.16 -10.21 4.83
C ALA A 250 0.34 -10.50 4.75
N VAL A 251 1.09 -9.65 4.04
CA VAL A 251 2.55 -9.79 3.91
C VAL A 251 3.21 -9.67 5.28
N ASN A 252 2.98 -8.58 6.02
CA ASN A 252 3.62 -8.34 7.31
C ASN A 252 3.27 -9.42 8.34
N THR A 253 1.98 -9.78 8.44
CA THR A 253 1.52 -10.83 9.36
C THR A 253 2.19 -12.17 9.05
N THR A 254 2.27 -12.54 7.77
CA THR A 254 2.89 -13.81 7.38
C THR A 254 4.41 -13.79 7.62
N MET A 255 5.08 -12.66 7.40
CA MET A 255 6.52 -12.51 7.71
C MET A 255 6.81 -12.69 9.20
N ILE A 256 6.01 -12.07 10.08
CA ILE A 256 6.18 -12.21 11.55
C ILE A 256 5.89 -13.64 11.99
N LEU A 257 4.78 -14.25 11.52
CA LEU A 257 4.43 -15.63 11.88
C LEU A 257 5.48 -16.67 11.43
N LEU A 258 6.28 -16.35 10.42
CA LEU A 258 7.35 -17.23 9.92
C LEU A 258 8.75 -16.80 10.38
N ALA A 259 8.88 -15.79 11.25
CA ALA A 259 10.14 -15.19 11.70
C ALA A 259 11.13 -14.97 10.55
N VAL A 260 10.70 -14.17 9.56
CA VAL A 260 11.50 -13.92 8.35
C VAL A 260 12.62 -12.91 8.67
N GLU A 261 13.72 -13.40 9.18
CA GLU A 261 14.90 -12.61 9.56
C GLU A 261 16.15 -12.99 8.75
N GLU A 262 16.25 -14.25 8.32
CA GLU A 262 17.40 -14.72 7.57
C GLU A 262 17.47 -14.15 6.14
N PRO A 263 18.66 -13.71 5.69
CA PRO A 263 18.84 -13.13 4.34
C PRO A 263 18.39 -14.05 3.22
N LYS A 264 18.56 -15.35 3.35
CA LYS A 264 18.16 -16.34 2.35
C LYS A 264 16.65 -16.37 2.16
N VAL A 265 15.90 -16.36 3.27
CA VAL A 265 14.42 -16.32 3.24
C VAL A 265 13.93 -15.02 2.65
N GLN A 266 14.48 -13.89 3.09
CA GLN A 266 14.15 -12.56 2.57
C GLN A 266 14.43 -12.45 1.07
N ALA A 267 15.58 -12.97 0.58
CA ALA A 267 15.92 -12.95 -0.84
C ALA A 267 14.94 -13.78 -1.70
N MET A 268 14.50 -14.95 -1.21
CA MET A 268 13.52 -15.77 -1.90
C MET A 268 12.14 -15.09 -1.96
N ILE A 269 11.69 -14.47 -0.86
CA ILE A 269 10.46 -13.70 -0.81
C ILE A 269 10.54 -12.52 -1.79
N LEU A 270 11.64 -11.76 -1.76
CA LEU A 270 11.92 -10.66 -2.69
C LEU A 270 11.81 -11.11 -4.15
N GLY A 271 12.38 -12.27 -4.50
CA GLY A 271 12.30 -12.86 -5.82
C GLY A 271 10.86 -13.20 -6.22
N ILE A 272 10.13 -13.90 -5.36
CA ILE A 272 8.71 -14.28 -5.60
C ILE A 272 7.83 -13.03 -5.74
N GLN A 273 7.99 -12.03 -4.87
CA GLN A 273 7.24 -10.78 -4.96
C GLN A 273 7.56 -10.02 -6.25
N SER A 274 8.84 -9.96 -6.64
CA SER A 274 9.27 -9.30 -7.89
C SER A 274 8.68 -9.97 -9.12
N LEU A 275 8.65 -11.30 -9.17
CA LEU A 275 8.00 -12.06 -10.25
C LEU A 275 6.49 -11.82 -10.26
N THR A 276 5.85 -11.85 -9.10
CA THR A 276 4.41 -11.63 -8.96
C THR A 276 3.99 -10.24 -9.45
N VAL A 277 4.70 -9.18 -9.04
CA VAL A 277 4.36 -7.82 -9.49
C VAL A 277 4.65 -7.62 -10.97
N THR A 278 5.68 -8.25 -11.50
CA THR A 278 5.97 -8.22 -12.95
C THR A 278 4.81 -8.83 -13.73
N ALA A 279 4.32 -10.00 -13.32
CA ALA A 279 3.16 -10.64 -13.93
C ALA A 279 1.90 -9.77 -13.83
N LEU A 280 1.65 -9.15 -12.67
CA LEU A 280 0.51 -8.27 -12.46
C LEU A 280 0.57 -7.00 -13.33
N LEU A 281 1.76 -6.44 -13.57
CA LEU A 281 1.94 -5.27 -14.43
C LEU A 281 1.78 -5.62 -15.92
N LEU A 282 2.24 -6.78 -16.35
CA LEU A 282 2.08 -7.25 -17.73
C LEU A 282 0.61 -7.49 -18.08
N THR A 283 -0.14 -8.16 -17.19
CA THR A 283 -1.57 -8.44 -17.39
C THR A 283 -2.42 -7.16 -17.44
N HIS A 284 -2.04 -6.13 -16.68
CA HIS A 284 -2.74 -4.85 -16.70
C HIS A 284 -2.58 -4.09 -18.04
N ARG A 285 -1.43 -4.23 -18.71
CA ARG A 285 -1.18 -3.61 -20.02
C ARG A 285 -2.00 -4.25 -21.15
N THR A 286 -2.17 -5.56 -21.12
CA THR A 286 -2.92 -6.31 -22.15
C THR A 286 -4.44 -6.05 -22.06
N GLY A 287 -4.98 -5.88 -20.87
CA GLY A 287 -6.40 -5.56 -20.66
C GLY A 287 -6.83 -4.16 -21.18
N ARG A 288 -5.91 -3.19 -21.23
CA ARG A 288 -6.17 -1.84 -21.76
C ARG A 288 -6.05 -1.71 -23.29
N ARG A 289 -5.52 -2.73 -23.98
CA ARG A 289 -5.35 -2.73 -25.45
C ARG A 289 -6.45 -3.46 -26.22
N ARG A 290 -7.49 -3.97 -25.53
CA ARG A 290 -8.67 -4.53 -26.24
C ARG A 290 -9.60 -3.37 -26.56
N PRO A 291 -9.88 -3.13 -27.87
CA PRO A 291 -10.78 -2.06 -28.37
C PRO A 291 -12.21 -2.26 -27.89
#